data_4e27ee26291eadd1a821579be00b1e1d
#
_entry.id   4e27ee26291eadd1a821579be00b1e1d
#
_cell.length_a   1.000
_cell.length_b   1.000
_cell.length_c   1.000
_cell.angle_alpha   90.00
_cell.angle_beta   90.00
_cell.angle_gamma   90.00
#
_symmetry.space_group_name_H-M   'P 1'
#
loop_
_entity.id
_entity.type
_entity.pdbx_description
1 polymer ?
#
loop_
_entity_poly.entity_id
_entity_poly.type
_entity_poly.pdbx_seq_one_letter_code
_entity_poly.pdbx_strand_id
1 'polypeptide(L)'
;FTSRMKLVVFDEKGENPYDKIPYTVVDSPKMRRLNEQVAERCVVLLKNDNQILPLQKEKLHTIGVIGPNADNRRALVGNYEGTASRYVTVLEGIQDYVGDEVRVLYSEGCHLYKDRTSGLAQENDRASEVRGVCRESDVIIAVMGLDASLEGEEGDTGNEYGSGDKPNLNLPGLQHDILKIAKESGKPVILVLLTGSAMAVTWEDAHLDAILQGWYPGAQGGAAIARILFGEANPEGKLPVTFYRTT
;
A
#
# COMPACT_ATOMS: atom_id res chain seq x y z
N PHE A 1 34.28 22.67 0.44
CA PHE A 1 35.44 22.09 1.17
C PHE A 1 35.04 21.61 2.57
N THR A 2 34.46 22.47 3.40
CA THR A 2 34.12 22.14 4.80
C THR A 2 33.26 20.87 4.94
N SER A 3 32.21 20.68 4.08
CA SER A 3 31.39 19.48 4.11
C SER A 3 32.18 18.21 3.77
N ARG A 4 33.08 18.29 2.77
CA ARG A 4 33.92 17.17 2.38
C ARG A 4 34.96 16.82 3.46
N MET A 5 35.50 17.84 4.15
CA MET A 5 36.38 17.61 5.31
C MET A 5 35.65 16.92 6.46
N LYS A 6 34.40 17.36 6.76
CA LYS A 6 33.56 16.71 7.79
C LYS A 6 33.20 15.27 7.43
N LEU A 7 33.10 14.95 6.14
CA LEU A 7 32.81 13.60 5.63
C LEU A 7 34.11 12.76 5.49
N VAL A 8 35.25 13.25 5.94
CA VAL A 8 36.56 12.56 5.88
C VAL A 8 36.95 12.07 4.48
N VAL A 9 36.50 12.80 3.43
CA VAL A 9 36.69 12.41 2.02
C VAL A 9 38.15 12.45 1.59
N PHE A 10 38.99 13.25 2.29
CA PHE A 10 40.39 13.45 1.97
C PHE A 10 41.36 12.66 2.87
N ASP A 11 40.83 11.89 3.80
CA ASP A 11 41.63 11.07 4.69
C ASP A 11 42.13 9.82 3.95
N GLU A 12 43.20 9.22 4.45
CA GLU A 12 43.73 8.00 3.86
C GLU A 12 42.72 6.86 3.96
N LYS A 13 42.75 5.97 2.95
CA LYS A 13 41.85 4.82 2.89
C LYS A 13 42.00 3.96 4.15
N GLY A 14 40.90 3.77 4.87
CA GLY A 14 40.82 3.00 6.10
C GLY A 14 40.89 3.83 7.38
N GLU A 15 41.18 5.14 7.30
CA GLU A 15 41.05 6.08 8.42
C GLU A 15 39.59 6.49 8.65
N ASN A 16 38.83 6.58 7.56
CA ASN A 16 37.41 6.84 7.64
C ASN A 16 36.70 5.67 8.34
N PRO A 17 36.00 5.91 9.46
CA PRO A 17 35.27 4.83 10.15
C PRO A 17 34.22 4.14 9.30
N TYR A 18 33.65 4.83 8.29
CA TYR A 18 32.66 4.29 7.39
C TYR A 18 33.22 3.29 6.37
N ASP A 19 34.51 3.34 6.06
CA ASP A 19 35.18 2.38 5.17
C ASP A 19 35.18 0.95 5.72
N LYS A 20 34.93 0.81 7.03
CA LYS A 20 34.86 -0.49 7.71
C LYS A 20 33.47 -1.13 7.65
N ILE A 21 32.47 -0.40 7.14
CA ILE A 21 31.10 -0.93 7.01
C ILE A 21 31.05 -1.86 5.78
N PRO A 22 30.85 -3.18 5.95
CA PRO A 22 30.85 -4.10 4.83
C PRO A 22 29.55 -3.94 4.02
N TYR A 23 29.62 -4.22 2.72
CA TYR A 23 28.45 -4.18 1.84
C TYR A 23 27.30 -5.11 2.28
N THR A 24 27.61 -6.15 3.03
CA THR A 24 26.60 -7.08 3.59
C THR A 24 25.62 -6.44 4.58
N VAL A 25 25.87 -5.19 5.00
CA VAL A 25 24.90 -4.41 5.79
C VAL A 25 23.69 -3.99 4.93
N VAL A 26 23.92 -3.76 3.62
CA VAL A 26 22.85 -3.35 2.70
C VAL A 26 21.83 -4.48 2.57
N ASP A 27 20.56 -4.16 2.75
CA ASP A 27 19.43 -5.10 2.68
C ASP A 27 19.60 -6.37 3.53
N SER A 28 20.33 -6.23 4.64
CA SER A 28 20.51 -7.32 5.59
C SER A 28 19.20 -7.67 6.31
N PRO A 29 19.07 -8.87 6.91
CA PRO A 29 17.88 -9.23 7.70
C PRO A 29 17.55 -8.21 8.79
N LYS A 30 18.57 -7.56 9.37
CA LYS A 30 18.37 -6.46 10.33
C LYS A 30 17.71 -5.24 9.68
N MET A 31 18.14 -4.86 8.48
CA MET A 31 17.58 -3.71 7.77
C MET A 31 16.15 -3.99 7.28
N ARG A 32 15.85 -5.21 6.87
CA ARG A 32 14.48 -5.61 6.50
C ARG A 32 13.53 -5.54 7.70
N ARG A 33 13.96 -6.05 8.86
CA ARG A 33 13.16 -5.90 10.10
C ARG A 33 12.97 -4.44 10.50
N LEU A 34 14.01 -3.61 10.31
CA LEU A 34 13.89 -2.17 10.56
C LEU A 34 12.89 -1.52 9.60
N ASN A 35 12.92 -1.87 8.31
CA ASN A 35 11.94 -1.38 7.34
C ASN A 35 10.51 -1.76 7.74
N GLU A 36 10.26 -3.01 8.13
CA GLU A 36 8.96 -3.47 8.63
C GLU A 36 8.50 -2.67 9.85
N GLN A 37 9.35 -2.49 10.86
CA GLN A 37 9.03 -1.72 12.06
C GLN A 37 8.75 -0.24 11.77
N VAL A 38 9.48 0.36 10.82
CA VAL A 38 9.22 1.75 10.39
C VAL A 38 7.87 1.82 9.69
N ALA A 39 7.56 0.87 8.79
CA ALA A 39 6.28 0.80 8.12
C ALA A 39 5.11 0.69 9.11
N GLU A 40 5.19 -0.20 10.10
CA GLU A 40 4.19 -0.35 11.17
C GLU A 40 3.90 0.98 11.87
N ARG A 41 4.95 1.75 12.20
CA ARG A 41 4.81 3.04 12.89
C ARG A 41 4.33 4.19 12.02
N CYS A 42 4.46 4.06 10.70
CA CYS A 42 4.02 5.08 9.75
C CYS A 42 2.54 4.93 9.38
N VAL A 43 1.99 3.73 9.39
CA VAL A 43 0.58 3.49 9.03
C VAL A 43 -0.34 4.28 9.96
N VAL A 44 -1.32 4.97 9.35
CA VAL A 44 -2.32 5.76 10.08
C VAL A 44 -3.67 5.05 10.00
N LEU A 45 -4.30 4.83 11.16
CA LEU A 45 -5.69 4.38 11.23
C LEU A 45 -6.61 5.59 11.10
N LEU A 46 -7.23 5.77 9.93
CA LEU A 46 -8.15 6.88 9.66
C LEU A 46 -9.56 6.59 10.16
N LYS A 47 -9.98 5.32 10.08
CA LYS A 47 -11.32 4.87 10.47
C LYS A 47 -11.30 3.44 10.97
N ASN A 48 -12.12 3.13 11.98
CA ASN A 48 -12.33 1.78 12.46
C ASN A 48 -13.72 1.67 13.17
N ASP A 49 -14.75 1.57 12.35
CA ASP A 49 -16.13 1.47 12.86
C ASP A 49 -16.37 0.11 13.51
N ASN A 50 -17.12 0.13 14.59
CA ASN A 50 -17.49 -1.07 15.36
C ASN A 50 -16.28 -1.93 15.77
N GLN A 51 -15.08 -1.36 15.79
CA GLN A 51 -13.84 -2.07 16.12
C GLN A 51 -13.63 -3.32 15.25
N ILE A 52 -13.89 -3.18 13.92
CA ILE A 52 -13.65 -4.27 12.96
C ILE A 52 -12.19 -4.70 12.95
N LEU A 53 -11.26 -3.77 13.15
CA LEU A 53 -9.84 -4.04 13.36
C LEU A 53 -9.52 -4.06 14.86
N PRO A 54 -8.65 -4.96 15.32
CA PRO A 54 -7.97 -6.00 14.54
C PRO A 54 -8.89 -7.15 14.15
N LEU A 55 -8.61 -7.74 12.98
CA LEU A 55 -9.27 -8.95 12.52
C LEU A 55 -8.88 -10.13 13.41
N GLN A 56 -9.86 -10.99 13.69
CA GLN A 56 -9.64 -12.23 14.44
C GLN A 56 -9.52 -13.39 13.46
N LYS A 57 -8.27 -13.81 13.19
CA LYS A 57 -7.95 -14.86 12.22
C LYS A 57 -8.79 -16.12 12.40
N GLU A 58 -8.99 -16.52 13.66
CA GLU A 58 -9.71 -17.73 14.05
C GLU A 58 -11.21 -17.72 13.71
N LYS A 59 -11.74 -16.54 13.38
CA LYS A 59 -13.14 -16.36 12.98
C LYS A 59 -13.33 -16.25 11.47
N LEU A 60 -12.25 -16.26 10.71
CA LEU A 60 -12.26 -16.08 9.26
C LEU A 60 -12.02 -17.41 8.55
N HIS A 61 -12.80 -17.68 7.51
CA HIS A 61 -12.58 -18.80 6.60
C HIS A 61 -12.01 -18.32 5.27
N THR A 62 -12.45 -17.17 4.81
CA THR A 62 -12.02 -16.61 3.53
C THR A 62 -11.88 -15.09 3.61
N ILE A 63 -10.74 -14.59 3.16
CA ILE A 63 -10.45 -13.17 3.00
C ILE A 63 -10.45 -12.85 1.51
N GLY A 64 -11.21 -11.83 1.11
CA GLY A 64 -11.13 -11.26 -0.23
C GLY A 64 -10.14 -10.11 -0.25
N VAL A 65 -9.12 -10.19 -1.09
CA VAL A 65 -8.19 -9.09 -1.33
C VAL A 65 -8.45 -8.56 -2.73
N ILE A 66 -8.74 -7.28 -2.86
CA ILE A 66 -9.05 -6.65 -4.14
C ILE A 66 -8.25 -5.36 -4.33
N GLY A 67 -8.09 -4.96 -5.58
CA GLY A 67 -7.51 -3.67 -5.92
C GLY A 67 -6.16 -3.74 -6.62
N PRO A 68 -5.83 -2.69 -7.41
CA PRO A 68 -4.64 -2.67 -8.26
C PRO A 68 -3.33 -2.60 -7.48
N ASN A 69 -3.37 -2.15 -6.23
CA ASN A 69 -2.18 -2.04 -5.37
C ASN A 69 -1.98 -3.26 -4.45
N ALA A 70 -2.89 -4.25 -4.48
CA ALA A 70 -2.80 -5.41 -3.59
C ALA A 70 -1.55 -6.26 -3.87
N ASP A 71 -1.25 -6.53 -5.14
CA ASP A 71 -0.07 -7.28 -5.59
C ASP A 71 0.82 -6.42 -6.50
N ASN A 72 1.07 -5.19 -6.07
CA ASN A 72 1.87 -4.23 -6.82
C ASN A 72 3.12 -3.81 -6.02
N ARG A 73 4.30 -4.28 -6.46
CA ARG A 73 5.58 -3.92 -5.83
C ARG A 73 5.91 -2.44 -5.97
N ARG A 74 5.48 -1.79 -7.05
CA ARG A 74 5.72 -0.36 -7.29
C ARG A 74 4.95 0.52 -6.30
N ALA A 75 3.78 0.04 -5.83
CA ALA A 75 3.00 0.74 -4.82
C ALA A 75 3.61 0.67 -3.40
N LEU A 76 4.66 -0.13 -3.20
CA LEU A 76 5.39 -0.18 -1.92
C LEU A 76 6.44 0.91 -1.81
N VAL A 77 6.92 1.43 -2.93
CA VAL A 77 8.06 2.36 -2.99
C VAL A 77 7.66 3.63 -3.74
N GLY A 78 8.20 4.74 -3.30
CA GLY A 78 8.01 6.02 -3.98
C GLY A 78 9.07 6.25 -5.05
N ASN A 79 9.12 7.48 -5.57
CA ASN A 79 10.19 7.91 -6.45
C ASN A 79 11.55 7.82 -5.72
N TYR A 80 12.63 7.69 -6.47
CA TYR A 80 14.02 7.59 -5.94
C TYR A 80 14.27 6.35 -5.06
N GLU A 81 13.52 5.28 -5.24
CA GLU A 81 13.67 4.04 -4.49
C GLU A 81 14.99 3.34 -4.80
N GLY A 82 15.51 2.60 -3.82
CA GLY A 82 16.54 1.59 -4.03
C GLY A 82 15.91 0.25 -4.41
N THR A 83 16.74 -0.67 -4.91
CA THR A 83 16.30 -2.04 -5.21
C THR A 83 16.46 -2.93 -3.99
N ALA A 84 15.38 -3.45 -3.46
CA ALA A 84 15.38 -4.46 -2.42
C ALA A 84 15.56 -5.87 -3.01
N SER A 85 16.17 -6.78 -2.26
CA SER A 85 16.30 -8.18 -2.68
C SER A 85 14.97 -8.93 -2.63
N ARG A 86 14.03 -8.50 -1.78
CA ARG A 86 12.67 -9.03 -1.68
C ARG A 86 11.70 -7.91 -1.34
N TYR A 87 10.60 -7.89 -2.06
CA TYR A 87 9.42 -7.10 -1.76
C TYR A 87 8.35 -8.03 -1.20
N VAL A 88 7.56 -7.53 -0.27
CA VAL A 88 6.37 -8.21 0.25
C VAL A 88 5.17 -7.31 -0.02
N THR A 89 4.33 -7.67 -0.98
CA THR A 89 3.10 -6.95 -1.31
C THR A 89 2.06 -7.13 -0.22
N VAL A 90 1.00 -6.32 -0.21
CA VAL A 90 -0.06 -6.46 0.79
C VAL A 90 -0.73 -7.83 0.67
N LEU A 91 -0.94 -8.31 -0.56
CA LEU A 91 -1.46 -9.66 -0.80
C LEU A 91 -0.53 -10.73 -0.22
N GLU A 92 0.76 -10.68 -0.56
CA GLU A 92 1.77 -11.62 -0.03
C GLU A 92 1.82 -11.57 1.50
N GLY A 93 1.82 -10.37 2.10
CA GLY A 93 1.86 -10.21 3.55
C GLY A 93 0.65 -10.82 4.26
N ILE A 94 -0.55 -10.67 3.69
CA ILE A 94 -1.77 -11.31 4.22
C ILE A 94 -1.68 -12.83 4.08
N GLN A 95 -1.26 -13.34 2.92
CA GLN A 95 -1.10 -14.78 2.67
C GLN A 95 -0.07 -15.41 3.60
N ASP A 96 1.10 -14.77 3.75
CA ASP A 96 2.17 -15.23 4.65
C ASP A 96 1.67 -15.24 6.12
N TYR A 97 0.88 -14.24 6.52
CA TYR A 97 0.36 -14.13 7.88
C TYR A 97 -0.68 -15.20 8.22
N VAL A 98 -1.64 -15.41 7.34
CA VAL A 98 -2.74 -16.37 7.62
C VAL A 98 -2.35 -17.81 7.34
N GLY A 99 -1.36 -18.02 6.48
CA GLY A 99 -0.89 -19.37 6.08
C GLY A 99 -2.01 -20.19 5.46
N ASP A 100 -2.02 -21.48 5.77
CA ASP A 100 -3.02 -22.43 5.24
C ASP A 100 -4.35 -22.42 6.03
N GLU A 101 -4.46 -21.63 7.09
CA GLU A 101 -5.63 -21.64 7.98
C GLU A 101 -6.81 -20.87 7.40
N VAL A 102 -6.56 -19.82 6.59
CA VAL A 102 -7.59 -18.97 5.99
C VAL A 102 -7.35 -18.88 4.49
N ARG A 103 -8.39 -19.13 3.71
CA ARG A 103 -8.33 -18.97 2.26
C ARG A 103 -8.25 -17.49 1.88
N VAL A 104 -7.32 -17.13 1.00
CA VAL A 104 -7.21 -15.78 0.44
C VAL A 104 -7.60 -15.81 -1.03
N LEU A 105 -8.66 -15.09 -1.38
CA LEU A 105 -9.08 -14.87 -2.77
C LEU A 105 -8.59 -13.51 -3.23
N TYR A 106 -8.16 -13.40 -4.47
CA TYR A 106 -7.63 -12.17 -5.03
C TYR A 106 -8.25 -11.82 -6.38
N SER A 107 -8.51 -10.54 -6.58
CA SER A 107 -8.73 -9.94 -7.89
C SER A 107 -8.14 -8.52 -7.93
N GLU A 108 -7.38 -8.20 -8.97
CA GLU A 108 -6.93 -6.83 -9.21
C GLU A 108 -8.12 -5.85 -9.34
N GLY A 109 -9.24 -6.32 -9.87
CA GLY A 109 -10.50 -5.60 -9.95
C GLY A 109 -10.55 -4.50 -11.00
N CYS A 110 -9.52 -3.67 -11.08
CA CYS A 110 -9.39 -2.61 -12.07
C CYS A 110 -7.91 -2.30 -12.35
N HIS A 111 -7.66 -1.54 -13.39
CA HIS A 111 -6.35 -0.94 -13.63
C HIS A 111 -6.11 0.21 -12.63
N LEU A 112 -4.85 0.53 -12.36
CA LEU A 112 -4.47 1.58 -11.40
C LEU A 112 -5.15 2.93 -11.70
N TYR A 113 -5.23 3.34 -12.99
CA TYR A 113 -5.76 4.64 -13.38
C TYR A 113 -6.60 4.63 -14.67
N LYS A 114 -6.55 3.56 -15.48
CA LYS A 114 -7.32 3.50 -16.73
C LYS A 114 -8.75 3.04 -16.46
N ASP A 115 -9.65 3.42 -17.35
CA ASP A 115 -11.05 3.01 -17.37
C ASP A 115 -11.24 1.55 -17.80
N ARG A 116 -10.19 0.90 -18.30
CA ARG A 116 -10.20 -0.52 -18.68
C ARG A 116 -8.84 -1.19 -18.43
N THR A 117 -8.85 -2.49 -18.28
CA THR A 117 -7.64 -3.32 -18.28
C THR A 117 -7.28 -3.71 -19.72
N SER A 118 -6.00 -3.61 -20.07
CA SER A 118 -5.52 -4.02 -21.41
C SER A 118 -5.87 -5.47 -21.73
N GLY A 119 -6.35 -5.72 -22.96
CA GLY A 119 -6.73 -7.04 -23.43
C GLY A 119 -8.16 -7.49 -23.06
N LEU A 120 -8.89 -6.73 -22.27
CA LEU A 120 -10.31 -6.98 -22.01
C LEU A 120 -11.19 -6.34 -23.08
N ALA A 121 -12.32 -6.99 -23.41
CA ALA A 121 -13.22 -6.56 -24.46
C ALA A 121 -14.09 -5.37 -24.06
N GLN A 122 -14.44 -5.27 -22.78
CA GLN A 122 -15.35 -4.28 -22.24
C GLN A 122 -14.68 -3.51 -21.09
N GLU A 123 -15.12 -2.27 -20.92
CA GLU A 123 -14.88 -1.53 -19.70
C GLU A 123 -15.45 -2.31 -18.49
N ASN A 124 -14.72 -2.34 -17.38
CA ASN A 124 -15.15 -3.01 -16.15
C ASN A 124 -15.35 -4.54 -16.25
N ASP A 125 -14.77 -5.22 -17.21
CA ASP A 125 -14.91 -6.68 -17.33
C ASP A 125 -14.47 -7.42 -16.05
N ARG A 126 -13.54 -6.87 -15.26
CA ARG A 126 -13.11 -7.44 -13.98
C ARG A 126 -14.06 -7.22 -12.82
N ALA A 127 -15.11 -6.41 -12.97
CA ALA A 127 -16.11 -6.21 -11.93
C ALA A 127 -16.81 -7.52 -11.54
N SER A 128 -16.99 -8.46 -12.49
CA SER A 128 -17.55 -9.78 -12.23
C SER A 128 -16.65 -10.64 -11.33
N GLU A 129 -15.33 -10.55 -11.50
CA GLU A 129 -14.36 -11.23 -10.63
C GLU A 129 -14.44 -10.68 -9.20
N VAL A 130 -14.47 -9.35 -9.05
CA VAL A 130 -14.64 -8.70 -7.74
C VAL A 130 -15.91 -9.15 -7.05
N ARG A 131 -17.06 -9.19 -7.77
CA ARG A 131 -18.33 -9.70 -7.22
C ARG A 131 -18.19 -11.14 -6.74
N GLY A 132 -17.47 -11.98 -7.49
CA GLY A 132 -17.17 -13.36 -7.11
C GLY A 132 -16.34 -13.44 -5.84
N VAL A 133 -15.23 -12.72 -5.78
CA VAL A 133 -14.37 -12.63 -4.60
C VAL A 133 -15.16 -12.16 -3.38
N CYS A 134 -15.92 -11.06 -3.51
CA CYS A 134 -16.69 -10.49 -2.40
C CYS A 134 -17.75 -11.47 -1.87
N ARG A 135 -18.45 -12.17 -2.77
CA ARG A 135 -19.51 -13.13 -2.38
C ARG A 135 -18.97 -14.26 -1.54
N GLU A 136 -17.78 -14.78 -1.89
CA GLU A 136 -17.16 -15.94 -1.25
C GLU A 136 -16.32 -15.59 0.00
N SER A 137 -16.26 -14.32 0.36
CA SER A 137 -15.39 -13.85 1.46
C SER A 137 -16.19 -13.47 2.71
N ASP A 138 -15.55 -13.59 3.88
CA ASP A 138 -16.08 -13.12 5.15
C ASP A 138 -15.79 -11.62 5.37
N VAL A 139 -14.64 -11.16 4.89
CA VAL A 139 -14.17 -9.77 4.94
C VAL A 139 -13.43 -9.42 3.65
N ILE A 140 -13.49 -8.17 3.26
CA ILE A 140 -12.82 -7.67 2.06
C ILE A 140 -11.75 -6.66 2.47
N ILE A 141 -10.53 -6.85 1.98
CA ILE A 141 -9.42 -5.92 2.09
C ILE A 141 -9.20 -5.33 0.71
N ALA A 142 -9.56 -4.06 0.54
CA ALA A 142 -9.40 -3.32 -0.70
C ALA A 142 -8.12 -2.50 -0.65
N VAL A 143 -7.15 -2.79 -1.51
CA VAL A 143 -5.86 -2.10 -1.56
C VAL A 143 -5.83 -1.19 -2.78
N MET A 144 -6.01 0.09 -2.53
CA MET A 144 -6.21 1.12 -3.55
C MET A 144 -5.16 2.23 -3.41
N GLY A 145 -5.13 3.13 -4.36
CA GLY A 145 -4.31 4.34 -4.27
C GLY A 145 -3.53 4.64 -5.54
N LEU A 146 -2.27 4.99 -5.37
CA LEU A 146 -1.36 5.47 -6.39
C LEU A 146 -0.08 4.63 -6.41
N ASP A 147 0.82 4.94 -7.32
CA ASP A 147 2.23 4.54 -7.27
C ASP A 147 3.10 5.65 -7.87
N ALA A 148 4.41 5.48 -7.90
CA ALA A 148 5.35 6.47 -8.40
C ALA A 148 5.16 6.81 -9.90
N SER A 149 4.39 6.04 -10.66
CA SER A 149 4.05 6.39 -12.05
C SER A 149 2.98 7.49 -12.15
N LEU A 150 2.23 7.71 -11.07
CA LEU A 150 1.20 8.75 -10.97
C LEU A 150 1.64 9.92 -10.08
N GLU A 151 2.49 9.66 -9.09
CA GLU A 151 3.09 10.64 -8.19
C GLU A 151 4.60 10.63 -8.37
N GLY A 152 5.08 11.19 -9.50
CA GLY A 152 6.49 11.25 -9.85
C GLY A 152 7.15 12.57 -9.46
N GLU A 153 8.29 12.86 -10.10
CA GLU A 153 8.99 14.13 -10.00
C GLU A 153 8.34 15.14 -10.94
N GLU A 154 8.38 16.43 -10.56
CA GLU A 154 7.99 17.53 -11.45
C GLU A 154 8.76 17.44 -12.77
N GLY A 155 8.04 17.44 -13.87
CA GLY A 155 8.60 17.32 -15.22
C GLY A 155 8.82 15.87 -15.69
N ASP A 156 8.49 14.86 -14.89
CA ASP A 156 8.46 13.48 -15.35
C ASP A 156 7.47 13.35 -16.52
N THR A 157 7.96 12.78 -17.61
CA THR A 157 7.15 12.51 -18.80
C THR A 157 6.77 11.04 -18.83
N GLY A 158 5.55 10.75 -19.29
CA GLY A 158 5.10 9.38 -19.51
C GLY A 158 4.20 8.82 -18.44
N ASN A 159 3.85 9.59 -17.41
CA ASN A 159 2.69 9.28 -16.59
C ASN A 159 1.41 9.79 -17.27
N GLU A 160 0.26 9.26 -16.89
CA GLU A 160 -1.03 9.61 -17.49
C GLU A 160 -1.45 11.06 -17.19
N TYR A 161 -0.87 11.67 -16.18
CA TYR A 161 -1.16 13.03 -15.73
C TYR A 161 -0.13 14.07 -16.23
N GLY A 162 0.87 13.65 -16.97
CA GLY A 162 1.74 14.50 -17.80
C GLY A 162 2.99 15.05 -17.12
N SER A 163 3.01 15.40 -15.84
CA SER A 163 4.14 16.10 -15.24
C SER A 163 4.47 15.70 -13.78
N GLY A 164 4.13 14.49 -13.40
CA GLY A 164 4.46 13.99 -12.06
C GLY A 164 3.41 14.25 -11.00
N ASP A 165 2.64 15.32 -11.12
CA ASP A 165 1.59 15.68 -10.17
C ASP A 165 0.23 15.08 -10.56
N LYS A 166 -0.52 14.64 -9.56
CA LYS A 166 -1.91 14.23 -9.77
C LYS A 166 -2.84 15.47 -9.94
N PRO A 167 -3.83 15.43 -10.85
CA PRO A 167 -4.67 16.57 -11.15
C PRO A 167 -5.74 16.87 -10.09
N ASN A 168 -6.04 15.91 -9.22
CA ASN A 168 -7.05 16.02 -8.18
C ASN A 168 -6.75 15.05 -7.03
N LEU A 169 -7.60 15.05 -5.99
CA LEU A 169 -7.42 14.21 -4.80
C LEU A 169 -8.22 12.90 -4.85
N ASN A 170 -8.90 12.60 -5.94
CA ASN A 170 -9.75 11.41 -6.04
C ASN A 170 -8.92 10.15 -6.34
N LEU A 171 -9.47 9.00 -5.99
CA LEU A 171 -8.95 7.71 -6.45
C LEU A 171 -9.04 7.66 -7.98
N PRO A 172 -7.96 7.32 -8.69
CA PRO A 172 -7.95 7.33 -10.15
C PRO A 172 -8.69 6.15 -10.77
N GLY A 173 -9.07 6.31 -12.04
CA GLY A 173 -9.71 5.26 -12.83
C GLY A 173 -11.00 4.73 -12.19
N LEU A 174 -11.12 3.42 -12.14
CA LEU A 174 -12.31 2.73 -11.64
C LEU A 174 -12.20 2.28 -10.16
N GLN A 175 -11.18 2.70 -9.43
CA GLN A 175 -10.94 2.24 -8.06
C GLN A 175 -12.15 2.52 -7.15
N HIS A 176 -12.74 3.72 -7.28
CA HIS A 176 -13.93 4.08 -6.51
C HIS A 176 -15.15 3.20 -6.85
N ASP A 177 -15.34 2.83 -8.11
CA ASP A 177 -16.46 1.97 -8.52
C ASP A 177 -16.27 0.54 -8.01
N ILE A 178 -15.05 0.05 -7.97
CA ILE A 178 -14.72 -1.26 -7.36
C ILE A 178 -15.02 -1.26 -5.86
N LEU A 179 -14.76 -0.17 -5.14
CA LEU A 179 -15.14 -0.03 -3.72
C LEU A 179 -16.66 -0.06 -3.52
N LYS A 180 -17.44 0.57 -4.40
CA LYS A 180 -18.91 0.49 -4.38
C LYS A 180 -19.38 -0.95 -4.57
N ILE A 181 -18.83 -1.65 -5.56
CA ILE A 181 -19.15 -3.06 -5.81
C ILE A 181 -18.83 -3.92 -4.56
N ALA A 182 -17.68 -3.69 -3.92
CA ALA A 182 -17.33 -4.39 -2.70
C ALA A 182 -18.35 -4.12 -1.58
N LYS A 183 -18.76 -2.86 -1.39
CA LYS A 183 -19.75 -2.48 -0.36
C LYS A 183 -21.15 -3.04 -0.65
N GLU A 184 -21.56 -3.13 -1.92
CA GLU A 184 -22.83 -3.76 -2.34
C GLU A 184 -22.93 -5.23 -1.92
N SER A 185 -21.82 -5.92 -1.69
CA SER A 185 -21.79 -7.31 -1.22
C SER A 185 -22.36 -7.50 0.19
N GLY A 186 -22.51 -6.43 0.95
CA GLY A 186 -22.92 -6.45 2.36
C GLY A 186 -21.86 -6.98 3.33
N LYS A 187 -20.65 -7.27 2.85
CA LYS A 187 -19.53 -7.72 3.68
C LYS A 187 -18.80 -6.53 4.29
N PRO A 188 -18.10 -6.72 5.42
CA PRO A 188 -17.19 -5.70 5.92
C PRO A 188 -16.08 -5.40 4.91
N VAL A 189 -15.81 -4.11 4.67
CA VAL A 189 -14.79 -3.65 3.73
C VAL A 189 -13.78 -2.77 4.45
N ILE A 190 -12.50 -3.16 4.38
CA ILE A 190 -11.36 -2.45 4.93
C ILE A 190 -10.58 -1.88 3.75
N LEU A 191 -10.41 -0.57 3.72
CA LEU A 191 -9.60 0.12 2.71
C LEU A 191 -8.16 0.31 3.21
N VAL A 192 -7.20 -0.14 2.45
CA VAL A 192 -5.78 0.15 2.61
C VAL A 192 -5.35 1.07 1.47
N LEU A 193 -5.04 2.31 1.80
CA LEU A 193 -4.55 3.30 0.83
C LEU A 193 -3.03 3.25 0.76
N LEU A 194 -2.50 3.01 -0.43
CA LEU A 194 -1.08 3.16 -0.74
C LEU A 194 -0.90 4.40 -1.62
N THR A 195 -0.51 5.51 -1.00
CA THR A 195 -0.36 6.81 -1.66
C THR A 195 0.73 7.62 -0.98
N GLY A 196 1.49 8.41 -1.73
CA GLY A 196 2.49 9.32 -1.15
C GLY A 196 1.89 10.65 -0.66
N SER A 197 0.65 10.97 -1.07
CA SER A 197 -0.02 12.24 -0.78
C SER A 197 -1.45 12.05 -0.27
N ALA A 198 -2.08 13.16 0.12
CA ALA A 198 -3.46 13.18 0.58
C ALA A 198 -4.45 12.75 -0.52
N MET A 199 -5.49 12.01 -0.14
CA MET A 199 -6.61 11.61 -0.99
C MET A 199 -7.94 12.10 -0.40
N ALA A 200 -8.90 12.43 -1.28
CA ALA A 200 -10.27 12.70 -0.88
C ALA A 200 -11.04 11.38 -0.77
N VAL A 201 -11.20 10.88 0.44
CA VAL A 201 -11.86 9.59 0.75
C VAL A 201 -13.21 9.80 1.46
N THR A 202 -13.96 10.83 1.07
CA THR A 202 -15.20 11.24 1.75
C THR A 202 -16.28 10.20 1.65
N TRP A 203 -16.45 9.58 0.48
CA TRP A 203 -17.43 8.51 0.31
C TRP A 203 -16.99 7.25 1.07
N GLU A 204 -15.72 6.92 1.00
CA GLU A 204 -15.12 5.77 1.67
C GLU A 204 -15.27 5.91 3.20
N ASP A 205 -15.03 7.10 3.73
CA ASP A 205 -15.24 7.40 5.15
C ASP A 205 -16.70 7.21 5.57
N ALA A 206 -17.65 7.59 4.74
CA ALA A 206 -19.07 7.45 5.03
C ALA A 206 -19.58 6.00 4.92
N HIS A 207 -18.96 5.12 4.14
CA HIS A 207 -19.53 3.83 3.76
C HIS A 207 -18.70 2.61 4.15
N LEU A 208 -17.37 2.71 4.22
CA LEU A 208 -16.51 1.57 4.52
C LEU A 208 -16.31 1.41 6.04
N ASP A 209 -15.92 0.22 6.46
CA ASP A 209 -15.89 -0.16 7.87
C ASP A 209 -14.57 0.23 8.54
N ALA A 210 -13.46 0.22 7.81
CA ALA A 210 -12.16 0.73 8.26
C ALA A 210 -11.34 1.30 7.12
N ILE A 211 -10.44 2.24 7.45
CA ILE A 211 -9.52 2.87 6.49
C ILE A 211 -8.14 3.00 7.13
N LEU A 212 -7.15 2.44 6.47
CA LEU A 212 -5.73 2.58 6.78
C LEU A 212 -5.04 3.40 5.70
N GLN A 213 -4.23 4.39 6.08
CA GLN A 213 -3.29 5.07 5.20
C GLN A 213 -1.93 4.41 5.36
N GLY A 214 -1.52 3.64 4.36
CA GLY A 214 -0.29 2.86 4.37
C GLY A 214 0.91 3.59 3.78
N TRP A 215 0.71 4.72 3.11
CA TRP A 215 1.75 5.46 2.37
C TRP A 215 2.42 4.60 1.28
N TYR A 216 3.71 4.81 1.04
CA TYR A 216 4.60 3.89 0.33
C TYR A 216 5.47 3.20 1.38
N PRO A 217 5.04 2.04 1.91
CA PRO A 217 5.56 1.51 3.18
C PRO A 217 6.92 0.83 3.07
N GLY A 218 7.52 0.81 1.89
CA GLY A 218 8.79 0.15 1.66
C GLY A 218 8.66 -1.34 1.36
N ALA A 219 9.80 -1.98 1.12
CA ALA A 219 9.86 -3.34 0.60
C ALA A 219 9.19 -4.40 1.50
N GLN A 220 9.08 -4.16 2.81
CA GLN A 220 8.41 -5.05 3.76
C GLN A 220 7.01 -4.56 4.16
N GLY A 221 6.45 -3.62 3.39
CA GLY A 221 5.19 -2.95 3.71
C GLY A 221 4.01 -3.89 3.83
N GLY A 222 3.92 -4.92 3.01
CA GLY A 222 2.84 -5.91 3.09
C GLY A 222 2.86 -6.69 4.41
N ALA A 223 4.04 -7.08 4.88
CA ALA A 223 4.17 -7.74 6.18
C ALA A 223 3.72 -6.83 7.33
N ALA A 224 4.15 -5.56 7.31
CA ALA A 224 3.74 -4.56 8.31
C ALA A 224 2.22 -4.33 8.32
N ILE A 225 1.62 -4.17 7.14
CA ILE A 225 0.16 -3.97 7.00
C ILE A 225 -0.60 -5.20 7.49
N ALA A 226 -0.16 -6.41 7.16
CA ALA A 226 -0.79 -7.64 7.65
C ALA A 226 -0.77 -7.69 9.18
N ARG A 227 0.36 -7.42 9.83
CA ARG A 227 0.46 -7.40 11.31
C ARG A 227 -0.46 -6.36 11.96
N ILE A 228 -0.67 -5.21 11.30
CA ILE A 228 -1.64 -4.21 11.78
C ILE A 228 -3.07 -4.72 11.61
N LEU A 229 -3.42 -5.29 10.45
CA LEU A 229 -4.76 -5.82 10.20
C LEU A 229 -5.18 -6.87 11.23
N PHE A 230 -4.24 -7.70 11.70
CA PHE A 230 -4.48 -8.76 12.67
C PHE A 230 -4.07 -8.42 14.12
N GLY A 231 -3.63 -7.19 14.39
CA GLY A 231 -3.41 -6.68 15.75
C GLY A 231 -2.09 -7.07 16.41
N GLU A 232 -1.13 -7.61 15.68
CA GLU A 232 0.23 -7.81 16.19
C GLU A 232 1.04 -6.51 16.27
N ALA A 233 0.68 -5.52 15.45
CA ALA A 233 1.25 -4.19 15.47
C ALA A 233 0.13 -3.14 15.60
N ASN A 234 0.42 -2.04 16.30
CA ASN A 234 -0.51 -0.93 16.45
C ASN A 234 -0.17 0.17 15.41
N PRO A 235 -1.15 0.71 14.66
CA PRO A 235 -0.92 1.82 13.75
C PRO A 235 -0.66 3.11 14.56
N GLU A 236 0.59 3.54 14.63
CA GLU A 236 1.03 4.70 15.45
C GLU A 236 1.15 5.98 14.62
N GLY A 237 1.05 5.88 13.30
CA GLY A 237 1.24 7.00 12.38
C GLY A 237 0.28 8.16 12.61
N LYS A 238 0.71 9.34 12.19
CA LYS A 238 -0.08 10.57 12.21
C LYS A 238 -0.05 11.22 10.84
N LEU A 239 -1.13 11.83 10.43
CA LEU A 239 -1.17 12.59 9.18
C LEU A 239 -0.25 13.81 9.28
N PRO A 240 0.72 13.98 8.39
CA PRO A 240 1.60 15.16 8.36
C PRO A 240 0.91 16.36 7.69
N VAL A 241 -0.18 16.12 6.95
CA VAL A 241 -0.95 17.13 6.21
C VAL A 241 -2.44 16.85 6.36
N THR A 242 -3.25 17.89 6.11
CA THR A 242 -4.72 17.75 6.10
C THR A 242 -5.18 16.95 4.88
N PHE A 243 -6.03 15.95 5.10
CA PHE A 243 -6.79 15.30 4.03
C PHE A 243 -8.09 16.07 3.82
N TYR A 244 -8.27 16.60 2.64
CA TYR A 244 -9.45 17.39 2.29
C TYR A 244 -10.59 16.48 1.82
N ARG A 245 -11.82 16.97 1.96
CA ARG A 245 -13.01 16.22 1.55
C ARG A 245 -13.22 16.20 0.03
N THR A 246 -12.72 17.22 -0.64
CA THR A 246 -12.80 17.39 -2.11
C THR A 246 -11.55 18.10 -2.59
N THR A 247 -11.30 18.03 -3.89
CA THR A 247 -10.28 18.84 -4.58
C THR A 247 -10.72 20.28 -4.65
#